data_e27d59aeb0f23a85a8742a0700e3b1b6
#
_entry.id   e27d59aeb0f23a85a8742a0700e3b1b6
#
_cell.length_a   1.000
_cell.length_b   1.000
_cell.length_c   1.000
_cell.angle_alpha   90.00
_cell.angle_beta   90.00
_cell.angle_gamma   90.00
#
_symmetry.space_group_name_H-M   'P 1'
#
loop_
_entity.id
_entity.type
_entity.pdbx_description
1 polymer ?
#
loop_
_entity_poly.entity_id
_entity_poly.type
_entity_poly.pdbx_seq_one_letter_code
_entity_poly.pdbx_strand_id
1 'polypeptide(L)'
;MISHSLAFDCFVPGRPVPLARPMVVAGRGGRARGVTPERSRDALGAVATAVRRALIARGLTAPLFAAGSPVRIDLTFVFAGNKVDNGRHHVGKPDLTNLVKLVEDACIGLIYVDDAQITDLRARKRFASTGEGVHIRASSADETAP
;
A
#
# COMPACT_ATOMS: atom_id res chain seq x y z
N MET A 1 9.61 -30.19 9.94
CA MET A 1 8.95 -29.62 8.76
C MET A 1 9.07 -28.10 8.83
N ILE A 2 9.83 -27.52 7.93
CA ILE A 2 9.97 -26.08 7.89
C ILE A 2 8.70 -25.53 7.25
N SER A 3 7.85 -24.87 8.04
CA SER A 3 6.73 -24.11 7.51
C SER A 3 7.33 -22.89 6.82
N HIS A 4 7.33 -22.89 5.50
CA HIS A 4 7.67 -21.70 4.77
C HIS A 4 6.55 -20.69 4.97
N SER A 5 6.82 -19.65 5.74
CA SER A 5 5.90 -18.56 5.88
C SER A 5 5.60 -17.95 4.51
N LEU A 6 4.31 -17.83 4.19
CA LEU A 6 3.90 -17.19 2.96
C LEU A 6 4.23 -15.71 3.07
N ALA A 7 5.31 -15.30 2.43
CA ALA A 7 5.66 -13.89 2.30
C ALA A 7 5.45 -13.47 0.86
N PHE A 8 4.73 -12.38 0.70
CA PHE A 8 4.50 -11.74 -0.59
C PHE A 8 5.21 -10.40 -0.60
N ASP A 9 5.91 -10.09 -1.68
CA ASP A 9 6.46 -8.76 -1.88
C ASP A 9 6.27 -8.32 -3.33
N CYS A 10 6.06 -7.04 -3.53
CA CYS A 10 6.05 -6.43 -4.85
C CYS A 10 6.51 -4.98 -4.78
N PHE A 11 6.96 -4.48 -5.92
CA PHE A 11 7.30 -3.07 -6.11
C PHE A 11 6.31 -2.44 -7.07
N VAL A 12 5.70 -1.34 -6.65
CA VAL A 12 4.80 -0.54 -7.48
C VAL A 12 5.55 0.70 -7.92
N PRO A 13 5.95 0.81 -9.20
CA PRO A 13 6.70 1.96 -9.68
C PRO A 13 5.82 3.20 -9.77
N GLY A 14 6.47 4.36 -9.71
CA GLY A 14 5.82 5.66 -9.82
C GLY A 14 5.84 6.43 -8.50
N ARG A 15 5.77 7.75 -8.60
CA ARG A 15 5.80 8.60 -7.41
C ARG A 15 4.66 8.22 -6.46
N PRO A 16 4.94 7.94 -5.18
CA PRO A 16 3.88 7.60 -4.23
C PRO A 16 2.87 8.74 -4.07
N VAL A 17 1.58 8.38 -4.06
CA VAL A 17 0.45 9.31 -3.97
C VAL A 17 -0.30 9.05 -2.67
N PRO A 18 -0.58 10.08 -1.87
CA PRO A 18 -1.37 9.93 -0.66
C PRO A 18 -2.85 9.80 -0.98
N LEU A 19 -3.60 9.15 -0.09
CA LEU A 19 -5.05 9.21 -0.13
C LEU A 19 -5.49 10.61 0.31
N ALA A 20 -6.08 11.36 -0.61
CA ALA A 20 -6.61 12.66 -0.30
C ALA A 20 -7.97 12.52 0.40
N ARG A 21 -8.32 13.53 1.20
CA ARG A 21 -9.65 13.59 1.80
C ARG A 21 -10.70 13.66 0.70
N PRO A 22 -11.85 12.97 0.86
CA PRO A 22 -12.94 13.08 -0.09
C PRO A 22 -13.36 14.54 -0.27
N MET A 23 -13.56 14.93 -1.53
CA MET A 23 -14.15 16.24 -1.84
C MET A 23 -15.66 16.15 -1.66
N VAL A 24 -16.24 17.20 -1.08
CA VAL A 24 -17.70 17.32 -0.97
C VAL A 24 -18.23 17.95 -2.25
N VAL A 25 -19.10 17.22 -2.96
CA VAL A 25 -19.75 17.73 -4.17
C VAL A 25 -21.26 17.74 -3.96
N ALA A 26 -21.95 18.69 -4.62
CA ALA A 26 -23.39 18.73 -4.58
C ALA A 26 -23.96 17.54 -5.35
N GLY A 27 -24.77 16.73 -4.68
CA GLY A 27 -25.50 15.62 -5.28
C GLY A 27 -26.89 16.05 -5.78
N ARG A 28 -27.59 15.14 -6.43
CA ARG A 28 -28.99 15.33 -6.80
C ARG A 28 -29.84 15.63 -5.57
N GLY A 29 -30.73 16.62 -5.65
CA GLY A 29 -31.65 17.01 -4.57
C GLY A 29 -30.97 17.81 -3.46
N GLY A 30 -29.81 18.43 -3.72
CA GLY A 30 -29.09 19.28 -2.75
C GLY A 30 -28.37 18.53 -1.66
N ARG A 31 -28.22 17.19 -1.76
CA ARG A 31 -27.46 16.39 -0.81
C ARG A 31 -25.97 16.40 -1.18
N ALA A 32 -25.13 16.80 -0.23
CA ALA A 32 -23.69 16.71 -0.39
C ALA A 32 -23.24 15.25 -0.30
N ARG A 33 -22.29 14.86 -1.13
CA ARG A 33 -21.63 13.54 -1.05
C ARG A 33 -20.12 13.69 -1.12
N GLY A 34 -19.41 12.79 -0.45
CA GLY A 34 -17.98 12.69 -0.56
C GLY A 34 -17.55 11.96 -1.84
N VAL A 35 -16.58 12.52 -2.55
CA VAL A 35 -15.99 11.91 -3.75
C VAL A 35 -14.48 11.87 -3.57
N THR A 36 -13.87 10.70 -3.77
CA THR A 36 -12.42 10.56 -3.78
C THR A 36 -11.83 11.32 -4.98
N PRO A 37 -10.86 12.21 -4.77
CA PRO A 37 -10.21 12.92 -5.88
C PRO A 37 -9.64 11.97 -6.93
N GLU A 38 -9.68 12.36 -8.18
CA GLU A 38 -9.25 11.57 -9.33
C GLU A 38 -7.82 11.04 -9.18
N ARG A 39 -6.90 11.88 -8.73
CA ARG A 39 -5.51 11.49 -8.52
C ARG A 39 -5.38 10.33 -7.54
N SER A 40 -6.15 10.35 -6.45
CA SER A 40 -6.16 9.25 -5.47
C SER A 40 -6.79 7.99 -6.05
N ARG A 41 -7.87 8.13 -6.83
CA ARG A 41 -8.50 6.99 -7.51
C ARG A 41 -7.55 6.32 -8.50
N ASP A 42 -6.84 7.11 -9.30
CA ASP A 42 -5.87 6.60 -10.27
C ASP A 42 -4.73 5.87 -9.55
N ALA A 43 -4.24 6.44 -8.46
CA ALA A 43 -3.20 5.82 -7.65
C ALA A 43 -3.67 4.51 -7.00
N LEU A 44 -4.90 4.47 -6.47
CA LEU A 44 -5.50 3.24 -5.94
C LEU A 44 -5.53 2.16 -7.02
N GLY A 45 -5.98 2.51 -8.22
CA GLY A 45 -6.05 1.58 -9.35
C GLY A 45 -4.67 1.10 -9.79
N ALA A 46 -3.67 1.97 -9.79
CA ALA A 46 -2.29 1.60 -10.16
C ALA A 46 -1.67 0.61 -9.16
N VAL A 47 -1.85 0.86 -7.86
CA VAL A 47 -1.38 -0.06 -6.82
C VAL A 47 -2.10 -1.40 -6.92
N ALA A 48 -3.42 -1.39 -7.01
CA ALA A 48 -4.23 -2.61 -7.13
C ALA A 48 -3.82 -3.45 -8.36
N THR A 49 -3.61 -2.81 -9.50
CA THR A 49 -3.17 -3.48 -10.73
C THR A 49 -1.80 -4.13 -10.56
N ALA A 50 -0.84 -3.42 -9.97
CA ALA A 50 0.51 -3.95 -9.75
C ALA A 50 0.50 -5.14 -8.78
N VAL A 51 -0.26 -5.05 -7.70
CA VAL A 51 -0.40 -6.14 -6.73
C VAL A 51 -1.06 -7.36 -7.36
N ARG A 52 -2.14 -7.15 -8.13
CA ARG A 52 -2.84 -8.25 -8.83
C ARG A 52 -1.92 -8.96 -9.81
N ARG A 53 -1.15 -8.21 -10.60
CA ARG A 53 -0.18 -8.79 -11.54
C ARG A 53 0.89 -9.59 -10.82
N ALA A 54 1.39 -9.09 -9.68
CA ALA A 54 2.38 -9.80 -8.90
C ALA A 54 1.82 -11.11 -8.30
N LEU A 55 0.58 -11.11 -7.83
CA LEU A 55 -0.09 -12.32 -7.36
C LEU A 55 -0.23 -13.35 -8.47
N ILE A 56 -0.71 -12.93 -9.64
CA ILE A 56 -0.87 -13.81 -10.80
C ILE A 56 0.47 -14.40 -11.23
N ALA A 57 1.52 -13.58 -11.31
CA ALA A 57 2.86 -14.03 -11.71
C ALA A 57 3.43 -15.10 -10.78
N ARG A 58 3.02 -15.10 -9.52
CA ARG A 58 3.44 -16.09 -8.51
C ARG A 58 2.46 -17.27 -8.37
N GLY A 59 1.39 -17.32 -9.14
CA GLY A 59 0.37 -18.34 -9.03
C GLY A 59 -0.43 -18.29 -7.72
N LEU A 60 -0.51 -17.11 -7.11
CA LEU A 60 -1.25 -16.89 -5.87
C LEU A 60 -2.66 -16.40 -6.16
N THR A 61 -3.62 -16.79 -5.33
CA THR A 61 -5.02 -16.37 -5.45
C THR A 61 -5.37 -15.26 -4.46
N ALA A 62 -6.24 -14.35 -4.89
CA ALA A 62 -6.72 -13.26 -4.04
C ALA A 62 -8.03 -13.66 -3.35
N PRO A 63 -8.28 -13.26 -2.10
CA PRO A 63 -7.32 -12.58 -1.24
C PRO A 63 -6.22 -13.55 -0.75
N LEU A 64 -5.01 -13.03 -0.60
CA LEU A 64 -3.86 -13.86 -0.19
C LEU A 64 -4.04 -14.43 1.22
N PHE A 65 -4.59 -13.63 2.13
CA PHE A 65 -4.91 -14.03 3.49
C PHE A 65 -6.42 -14.06 3.69
N ALA A 66 -6.93 -15.20 4.17
CA ALA A 66 -8.35 -15.37 4.42
C ALA A 66 -8.86 -14.45 5.51
N ALA A 67 -10.16 -14.19 5.52
CA ALA A 67 -10.81 -13.38 6.56
C ALA A 67 -10.47 -13.92 7.96
N GLY A 68 -10.19 -13.00 8.89
CA GLY A 68 -9.83 -13.34 10.26
C GLY A 68 -8.35 -13.67 10.48
N SER A 69 -7.55 -13.83 9.41
CA SER A 69 -6.11 -14.05 9.55
C SER A 69 -5.39 -12.74 9.86
N PRO A 70 -4.52 -12.67 10.87
CA PRO A 70 -3.76 -11.46 11.16
C PRO A 70 -2.64 -11.28 10.14
N VAL A 71 -2.49 -10.06 9.64
CA VAL A 71 -1.56 -9.74 8.55
C VAL A 71 -0.54 -8.72 9.03
N ARG A 72 0.72 -8.97 8.68
CA ARG A 72 1.81 -8.01 8.85
C ARG A 72 2.09 -7.35 7.51
N ILE A 73 2.13 -6.03 7.50
CA ILE A 73 2.47 -5.22 6.32
C ILE A 73 3.71 -4.40 6.59
N ASP A 74 4.64 -4.42 5.65
CA ASP A 74 5.82 -3.55 5.65
C ASP A 74 5.81 -2.74 4.35
N LEU A 75 5.83 -1.41 4.47
CA LEU A 75 5.78 -0.47 3.35
C LEU A 75 7.00 0.44 3.37
N THR A 76 7.65 0.56 2.23
CA THR A 76 8.71 1.54 2.01
C THR A 76 8.33 2.42 0.82
N PHE A 77 8.05 3.67 1.10
CA PHE A 77 7.75 4.68 0.07
C PHE A 77 9.05 5.36 -0.33
N VAL A 78 9.36 5.28 -1.62
CA VAL A 78 10.62 5.77 -2.18
C VAL A 78 10.34 6.97 -3.08
N PHE A 79 10.99 8.08 -2.78
CA PHE A 79 10.89 9.32 -3.54
C PHE A 79 12.22 9.62 -4.21
N ALA A 80 12.17 10.21 -5.42
CA ALA A 80 13.38 10.60 -6.11
C ALA A 80 14.13 11.67 -5.33
N GLY A 81 15.42 11.46 -5.16
CA GLY A 81 16.33 12.41 -4.56
C GLY A 81 17.67 12.35 -5.29
N ASN A 82 18.59 13.21 -4.92
CA ASN A 82 19.94 13.16 -5.46
C ASN A 82 20.77 12.09 -4.72
N LYS A 83 22.03 11.89 -5.14
CA LYS A 83 22.92 10.90 -4.52
C LYS A 83 23.17 11.15 -3.04
N VAL A 84 23.19 12.43 -2.61
CA VAL A 84 23.41 12.80 -1.22
C VAL A 84 22.24 12.38 -0.35
N ASP A 85 21.01 12.47 -0.88
CA ASP A 85 19.79 12.13 -0.15
C ASP A 85 19.48 10.64 -0.13
N ASN A 86 20.20 9.83 -0.95
CA ASN A 86 19.90 8.42 -1.10
C ASN A 86 19.89 7.69 0.25
N GLY A 87 18.77 7.03 0.55
CA GLY A 87 18.57 6.31 1.81
C GLY A 87 18.16 7.18 2.99
N ARG A 88 18.17 8.51 2.87
CA ARG A 88 17.71 9.41 3.93
C ARG A 88 16.21 9.39 4.09
N HIS A 89 15.75 9.70 5.29
CA HIS A 89 14.33 9.88 5.55
C HIS A 89 13.80 11.11 4.81
N HIS A 90 12.64 10.94 4.19
CA HIS A 90 11.91 12.02 3.53
C HIS A 90 11.00 12.71 4.56
N VAL A 91 11.36 13.90 5.00
CA VAL A 91 10.64 14.61 6.09
C VAL A 91 9.55 15.57 5.60
N GLY A 92 9.43 15.77 4.28
CA GLY A 92 8.42 16.65 3.69
C GLY A 92 7.11 15.93 3.36
N LYS A 93 6.19 16.67 2.78
CA LYS A 93 4.94 16.10 2.24
C LYS A 93 5.23 15.11 1.11
N PRO A 94 4.38 14.11 0.89
CA PRO A 94 3.12 13.86 1.58
C PRO A 94 3.31 13.14 2.92
N ASP A 95 2.27 13.20 3.76
CA ASP A 95 2.26 12.55 5.07
C ASP A 95 2.29 11.04 4.95
N LEU A 96 3.12 10.39 5.76
CA LEU A 96 3.28 8.94 5.73
C LEU A 96 1.95 8.20 5.95
N THR A 97 1.14 8.66 6.91
CA THR A 97 -0.14 8.01 7.23
C THR A 97 -1.11 8.03 6.06
N ASN A 98 -1.11 9.09 5.28
CA ASN A 98 -1.97 9.18 4.09
C ASN A 98 -1.47 8.30 2.93
N LEU A 99 -0.15 8.12 2.82
CA LEU A 99 0.43 7.17 1.87
C LEU A 99 0.08 5.73 2.24
N VAL A 100 0.20 5.39 3.51
CA VAL A 100 -0.16 4.07 4.04
C VAL A 100 -1.62 3.77 3.75
N LYS A 101 -2.51 4.72 4.04
CA LYS A 101 -3.96 4.52 3.86
C LYS A 101 -4.33 4.22 2.42
N LEU A 102 -3.69 4.86 1.45
CA LEU A 102 -3.93 4.58 0.03
C LEU A 102 -3.57 3.14 -0.31
N VAL A 103 -2.41 2.67 0.14
CA VAL A 103 -1.97 1.28 -0.13
C VAL A 103 -2.88 0.28 0.59
N GLU A 104 -3.24 0.55 1.84
CA GLU A 104 -4.16 -0.32 2.59
C GLU A 104 -5.48 -0.52 1.85
N ASP A 105 -6.07 0.58 1.39
CA ASP A 105 -7.34 0.54 0.67
C ASP A 105 -7.21 -0.18 -0.68
N ALA A 106 -6.11 0.04 -1.39
CA ALA A 106 -5.86 -0.60 -2.68
C ALA A 106 -5.70 -2.12 -2.57
N CYS A 107 -5.22 -2.62 -1.43
CA CYS A 107 -4.95 -4.04 -1.21
C CYS A 107 -6.15 -4.82 -0.65
N ILE A 108 -7.26 -4.16 -0.33
CA ILE A 108 -8.49 -4.83 0.09
C ILE A 108 -9.00 -5.73 -1.05
N GLY A 109 -9.27 -7.00 -0.74
CA GLY A 109 -9.67 -8.00 -1.70
C GLY A 109 -8.53 -8.64 -2.48
N LEU A 110 -7.31 -8.16 -2.31
CA LEU A 110 -6.11 -8.70 -2.97
C LEU A 110 -5.16 -9.36 -1.99
N ILE A 111 -4.74 -8.66 -0.96
CA ILE A 111 -3.87 -9.21 0.09
C ILE A 111 -4.70 -9.71 1.27
N TYR A 112 -5.71 -8.97 1.68
CA TYR A 112 -6.61 -9.31 2.78
C TYR A 112 -8.05 -8.99 2.38
N VAL A 113 -9.00 -9.47 3.16
CA VAL A 113 -10.43 -9.20 2.95
C VAL A 113 -10.79 -7.81 3.46
N ASP A 114 -10.20 -7.43 4.60
CA ASP A 114 -10.46 -6.17 5.29
C ASP A 114 -9.14 -5.64 5.89
N ASP A 115 -8.93 -4.34 5.83
CA ASP A 115 -7.74 -3.70 6.40
C ASP A 115 -7.67 -3.83 7.94
N ALA A 116 -8.78 -4.15 8.59
CA ALA A 116 -8.81 -4.50 10.02
C ALA A 116 -7.95 -5.73 10.34
N GLN A 117 -7.63 -6.56 9.36
CA GLN A 117 -6.75 -7.72 9.52
C GLN A 117 -5.28 -7.33 9.74
N ILE A 118 -4.91 -6.09 9.40
CA ILE A 118 -3.55 -5.60 9.63
C ILE A 118 -3.37 -5.36 11.12
N THR A 119 -2.57 -6.21 11.76
CA THR A 119 -2.30 -6.14 13.20
C THR A 119 -0.87 -5.72 13.51
N ASP A 120 -0.01 -5.70 12.48
CA ASP A 120 1.39 -5.31 12.60
C ASP A 120 1.75 -4.53 11.33
N LEU A 121 2.10 -3.27 11.49
CA LEU A 121 2.40 -2.35 10.39
C LEU A 121 3.73 -1.67 10.61
N ARG A 122 4.59 -1.74 9.61
CA ARG A 122 5.79 -0.92 9.54
C ARG A 122 5.77 -0.12 8.24
N ALA A 123 6.05 1.16 8.33
CA ALA A 123 6.06 2.04 7.17
C ALA A 123 7.14 3.11 7.30
N ARG A 124 7.73 3.48 6.17
CA ARG A 124 8.77 4.51 6.13
C ARG A 124 8.78 5.24 4.79
N LYS A 125 9.25 6.48 4.82
CA LYS A 125 9.53 7.28 3.61
C LYS A 125 11.04 7.48 3.48
N ARG A 126 11.56 7.21 2.29
CA ARG A 126 12.98 7.34 1.98
C ARG A 126 13.19 8.04 0.66
N PHE A 127 14.34 8.68 0.52
CA PHE A 127 14.85 9.12 -0.77
C PHE A 127 15.68 8.03 -1.42
N ALA A 128 15.62 7.95 -2.75
CA ALA A 128 16.52 7.13 -3.54
C ALA A 128 16.95 7.89 -4.79
N SER A 129 18.13 7.62 -5.28
CA SER A 129 18.65 8.22 -6.53
C SER A 129 17.96 7.63 -7.77
N THR A 130 17.36 6.44 -7.64
CA THR A 130 16.63 5.74 -8.72
C THR A 130 15.45 4.98 -8.13
N GLY A 131 14.42 4.73 -8.93
CA GLY A 131 13.36 3.80 -8.57
C GLY A 131 12.31 4.35 -7.62
N GLU A 132 11.70 5.50 -7.94
CA GLU A 132 10.51 5.96 -7.20
C GLU A 132 9.41 4.89 -7.19
N GLY A 133 8.77 4.71 -6.04
CA GLY A 133 7.66 3.79 -5.92
C GLY A 133 7.42 3.34 -4.50
N VAL A 134 6.65 2.28 -4.34
CA VAL A 134 6.41 1.67 -3.04
C VAL A 134 6.78 0.19 -3.06
N HIS A 135 7.58 -0.23 -2.08
CA HIS A 135 7.81 -1.64 -1.79
C HIS A 135 6.74 -2.10 -0.80
N ILE A 136 6.02 -3.14 -1.16
CA ILE A 136 4.97 -3.74 -0.34
C ILE A 136 5.40 -5.14 0.03
N ARG A 137 5.44 -5.45 1.33
CA ARG A 137 5.68 -6.78 1.83
C ARG A 137 4.55 -7.17 2.76
N ALA A 138 4.00 -8.37 2.57
CA ALA A 138 2.93 -8.90 3.38
C ALA A 138 3.27 -10.31 3.86
N SER A 139 2.96 -10.59 5.10
CA SER A 139 3.16 -11.91 5.71
C SER A 139 2.14 -12.15 6.82
N SER A 140 2.04 -13.39 7.29
CA SER A 140 1.20 -13.69 8.45
C SER A 140 1.81 -13.06 9.70
N ALA A 141 0.98 -12.37 10.49
CA ALA A 141 1.41 -11.81 11.78
C ALA A 141 1.45 -12.86 12.89
N ASP A 142 0.87 -14.04 12.67
CA ASP A 142 0.95 -15.16 13.63
C ASP A 142 2.34 -15.78 13.67
N GLU A 143 3.15 -15.56 12.66
CA GLU A 143 4.49 -16.08 12.63
C GLU A 143 5.43 -15.13 13.37
N THR A 144 6.06 -15.64 14.41
CA THR A 144 7.10 -14.90 15.11
C THR A 144 8.26 -14.67 14.17
N ALA A 145 8.57 -13.40 13.91
CA ALA A 145 9.82 -13.05 13.25
C ALA A 145 10.99 -13.53 14.10
N PRO A 146 12.03 -14.12 13.50
CA PRO A 146 13.21 -14.50 14.25
C PRO A 146 13.94 -13.28 14.81
#